data_a3b1ff3287ec14ad0a9063a742cdd0f4
#
_entry.id   a3b1ff3287ec14ad0a9063a742cdd0f4
#
_cell.length_a   1.000
_cell.length_b   1.000
_cell.length_c   1.000
_cell.angle_alpha   90.00
_cell.angle_beta   90.00
_cell.angle_gamma   90.00
#
_symmetry.space_group_name_H-M   'P 1'
#
loop_
_entity.id
_entity.type
_entity.pdbx_description
1 polymer ?
#
loop_
_entity_poly.entity_id
_entity_poly.type
_entity_poly.pdbx_seq_one_letter_code
_entity_poly.pdbx_strand_id
1 'polypeptide(L)'
;GLMRDRLEIIRRLLAEDGSLWITIDDNEAHYLKVLCDEVFGRSNFVANVMWEKKFSPQNDAKWLSQNHDHVLVFAREKSVWRPNLLARSQKQEKNFKNPDADPRGEWSSADYTCAKSKDERPNLYYPILNPTTKQEIYPNVTRVWAFDRQSHERNVAENLLWWGKDGKNPVPRLKKFASRVREGTVPTTVWRNEDVGNNQAAKREVMAFNVSDPFATPKPESLIQRVLEIATNPGDLVLDSFAGSGTT
;
A
#
# COMPACT_ATOMS: atom_id res chain seq x y z
N GLY A 1 23.40 19.51 14.96
CA GLY A 1 22.51 20.02 16.02
C GLY A 1 21.68 18.93 16.63
N LEU A 2 20.95 19.21 17.72
CA LEU A 2 20.25 18.22 18.57
C LEU A 2 19.48 17.14 17.84
N MET A 3 18.76 17.46 16.76
CA MET A 3 17.99 16.48 15.99
C MET A 3 18.91 15.52 15.22
N ARG A 4 20.00 16.02 14.63
CA ARG A 4 21.00 15.18 13.95
C ARG A 4 21.59 14.13 14.89
N ASP A 5 22.04 14.59 16.08
CA ASP A 5 22.68 13.70 17.05
C ASP A 5 21.74 12.58 17.50
N ARG A 6 20.45 12.89 17.67
CA ARG A 6 19.41 11.90 17.98
C ARG A 6 19.19 10.91 16.83
N LEU A 7 19.10 11.39 15.60
CA LEU A 7 18.93 10.52 14.43
C LEU A 7 20.13 9.59 14.22
N GLU A 8 21.36 10.07 14.48
CA GLU A 8 22.57 9.25 14.44
C GLU A 8 22.55 8.15 15.49
N ILE A 9 22.08 8.46 16.72
CA ILE A 9 21.91 7.46 17.78
C ILE A 9 20.84 6.43 17.36
N ILE A 10 19.68 6.89 16.91
CA ILE A 10 18.59 6.01 16.45
C ILE A 10 19.11 5.06 15.35
N ARG A 11 19.83 5.58 14.36
CA ARG A 11 20.41 4.75 13.30
C ARG A 11 21.34 3.66 13.82
N ARG A 12 22.11 3.93 14.88
CA ARG A 12 22.99 2.92 15.50
C ARG A 12 22.22 1.85 16.26
N LEU A 13 21.08 2.22 16.86
CA LEU A 13 20.24 1.32 17.64
C LEU A 13 19.37 0.41 16.74
N LEU A 14 19.03 0.85 15.53
CA LEU A 14 18.23 0.05 14.62
C LEU A 14 18.96 -1.23 14.21
N ALA A 15 18.23 -2.35 14.15
CA ALA A 15 18.68 -3.57 13.52
C ALA A 15 18.89 -3.35 12.01
N GLU A 16 19.68 -4.19 11.34
CA GLU A 16 19.98 -4.04 9.92
C GLU A 16 18.71 -4.02 9.06
N ASP A 17 17.73 -4.85 9.41
CA ASP A 17 16.37 -4.92 8.84
C ASP A 17 15.36 -4.00 9.56
N GLY A 18 15.83 -3.09 10.41
CA GLY A 18 14.99 -2.15 11.14
C GLY A 18 14.59 -0.93 10.32
N SER A 19 13.54 -0.22 10.75
CA SER A 19 13.03 0.98 10.11
C SER A 19 12.68 2.09 11.10
N LEU A 20 12.79 3.33 10.65
CA LEU A 20 12.44 4.55 11.37
C LEU A 20 11.18 5.14 10.74
N TRP A 21 10.21 5.48 11.61
CA TRP A 21 8.94 6.08 11.22
C TRP A 21 8.75 7.38 12.00
N ILE A 22 8.56 8.49 11.31
CA ILE A 22 8.45 9.82 11.92
C ILE A 22 7.18 10.50 11.44
N THR A 23 6.26 10.77 12.36
CA THR A 23 5.11 11.63 12.09
C THR A 23 5.48 13.10 12.27
N ILE A 24 5.25 13.92 11.26
CA ILE A 24 5.65 15.32 11.21
C ILE A 24 4.69 16.12 10.33
N ASP A 25 4.49 17.39 10.66
CA ASP A 25 3.70 18.31 9.85
C ASP A 25 4.52 19.01 8.74
N ASP A 26 3.84 19.78 7.88
CA ASP A 26 4.46 20.50 6.76
C ASP A 26 5.52 21.51 7.17
N ASN A 27 5.49 22.01 8.43
CA ASN A 27 6.45 23.03 8.86
C ASN A 27 7.88 22.52 8.82
N GLU A 28 8.09 21.26 9.21
CA GLU A 28 9.42 20.69 9.35
C GLU A 28 9.67 19.43 8.49
N ALA A 29 8.63 18.87 7.85
CA ALA A 29 8.72 17.61 7.12
C ALA A 29 9.85 17.61 6.07
N HIS A 30 9.97 18.67 5.29
CA HIS A 30 10.93 18.75 4.21
C HIS A 30 12.36 18.91 4.71
N TYR A 31 12.58 19.72 5.75
CA TYR A 31 13.89 19.87 6.40
C TYR A 31 14.33 18.60 7.10
N LEU A 32 13.41 17.98 7.82
CA LEU A 32 13.67 16.71 8.50
C LEU A 32 13.98 15.59 7.50
N LYS A 33 13.28 15.54 6.37
CA LYS A 33 13.56 14.59 5.30
C LYS A 33 14.98 14.74 4.76
N VAL A 34 15.46 15.96 4.52
CA VAL A 34 16.83 16.23 4.06
C VAL A 34 17.84 15.80 5.13
N LEU A 35 17.59 16.12 6.39
CA LEU A 35 18.44 15.69 7.49
C LEU A 35 18.53 14.17 7.63
N CYS A 36 17.40 13.48 7.47
CA CYS A 36 17.37 12.02 7.44
C CYS A 36 18.11 11.44 6.21
N ASP A 37 18.05 12.09 5.05
CA ASP A 37 18.85 11.69 3.88
C ASP A 37 20.35 11.75 4.16
N GLU A 38 20.81 12.76 4.91
CA GLU A 38 22.21 12.88 5.30
C GLU A 38 22.63 11.80 6.32
N VAL A 39 21.76 11.50 7.29
CA VAL A 39 22.09 10.55 8.37
C VAL A 39 21.93 9.11 7.90
N PHE A 40 20.80 8.75 7.26
CA PHE A 40 20.47 7.38 6.86
C PHE A 40 20.99 7.01 5.47
N GLY A 41 21.26 8.00 4.64
CA GLY A 41 21.53 7.82 3.21
C GLY A 41 20.24 7.89 2.39
N ARG A 42 20.30 8.61 1.28
CA ARG A 42 19.15 8.83 0.40
C ARG A 42 18.58 7.55 -0.21
N SER A 43 19.43 6.54 -0.42
CA SER A 43 19.04 5.20 -0.91
C SER A 43 18.14 4.45 0.08
N ASN A 44 18.23 4.78 1.37
CA ASN A 44 17.47 4.16 2.44
C ASN A 44 16.11 4.82 2.72
N PHE A 45 15.78 5.89 1.99
CA PHE A 45 14.43 6.45 2.00
C PHE A 45 13.45 5.44 1.41
N VAL A 46 12.42 5.09 2.19
CA VAL A 46 11.38 4.14 1.78
C VAL A 46 10.20 4.87 1.15
N ALA A 47 9.56 5.75 1.93
CA ALA A 47 8.37 6.47 1.50
C ALA A 47 8.10 7.72 2.37
N ASN A 48 7.30 8.63 1.82
CA ASN A 48 6.55 9.62 2.57
C ASN A 48 5.08 9.23 2.51
N VAL A 49 4.51 8.86 3.66
CA VAL A 49 3.10 8.49 3.77
C VAL A 49 2.30 9.73 4.17
N MET A 50 1.19 9.96 3.49
CA MET A 50 0.23 11.02 3.77
C MET A 50 -0.83 10.49 4.72
N TRP A 51 -0.84 10.95 5.97
CA TRP A 51 -1.87 10.60 6.94
C TRP A 51 -2.93 11.70 7.01
N GLU A 52 -4.18 11.35 6.71
CA GLU A 52 -5.34 12.25 6.81
C GLU A 52 -5.72 12.46 8.27
N LYS A 53 -5.13 13.49 8.89
CA LYS A 53 -5.33 13.82 10.32
C LYS A 53 -6.67 14.48 10.63
N LYS A 54 -7.35 15.04 9.62
CA LYS A 54 -8.63 15.74 9.74
C LYS A 54 -9.55 15.37 8.58
N PHE A 55 -10.79 15.05 8.91
CA PHE A 55 -11.83 14.73 7.93
C PHE A 55 -12.39 15.97 7.24
N SER A 56 -12.75 17.00 8.02
CA SER A 56 -13.44 18.18 7.50
C SER A 56 -12.46 19.28 7.09
N PRO A 57 -12.71 19.97 5.97
CA PRO A 57 -11.98 21.18 5.63
C PRO A 57 -12.17 22.26 6.70
N GLN A 58 -11.15 23.08 6.91
CA GLN A 58 -11.20 24.27 7.75
C GLN A 58 -11.66 25.46 6.90
N ASN A 59 -12.93 25.85 7.03
CA ASN A 59 -13.52 26.94 6.24
C ASN A 59 -12.95 28.33 6.58
N ASP A 60 -12.31 28.45 7.74
CA ASP A 60 -11.60 29.65 8.21
C ASP A 60 -10.13 29.71 7.74
N ALA A 61 -9.67 28.69 7.04
CA ALA A 61 -8.32 28.67 6.50
C ALA A 61 -8.14 29.76 5.44
N LYS A 62 -7.18 30.66 5.66
CA LYS A 62 -6.88 31.76 4.72
C LYS A 62 -6.39 31.27 3.36
N TRP A 63 -5.75 30.10 3.32
CA TRP A 63 -5.15 29.52 2.12
C TRP A 63 -5.78 28.15 1.84
N LEU A 64 -5.04 27.08 2.05
CA LEU A 64 -5.53 25.71 1.92
C LEU A 64 -5.75 25.10 3.30
N SER A 65 -6.79 24.30 3.45
CA SER A 65 -7.02 23.51 4.64
C SER A 65 -5.99 22.40 4.75
N GLN A 66 -5.19 22.41 5.83
CA GLN A 66 -4.20 21.37 6.09
C GLN A 66 -4.87 20.16 6.75
N ASN A 67 -5.16 19.16 5.97
CA ASN A 67 -5.89 17.96 6.40
C ASN A 67 -5.01 16.76 6.66
N HIS A 68 -3.70 16.84 6.39
CA HIS A 68 -2.77 15.72 6.54
C HIS A 68 -1.51 16.10 7.33
N ASP A 69 -0.85 15.08 7.82
CA ASP A 69 0.56 15.09 8.24
C ASP A 69 1.34 14.07 7.41
N HIS A 70 2.66 14.16 7.49
CA HIS A 70 3.58 13.23 6.86
C HIS A 70 3.97 12.13 7.83
N VAL A 71 4.18 10.92 7.32
CA VAL A 71 4.91 9.87 8.02
C VAL A 71 6.13 9.53 7.16
N LEU A 72 7.29 10.04 7.54
CA LEU A 72 8.55 9.77 6.84
C LEU A 72 9.07 8.39 7.26
N VAL A 73 9.39 7.56 6.27
CA VAL A 73 9.85 6.19 6.49
C VAL A 73 11.23 6.00 5.91
N PHE A 74 12.16 5.59 6.77
CA PHE A 74 13.52 5.21 6.41
C PHE A 74 13.82 3.81 6.92
N ALA A 75 14.48 3.00 6.12
CA ALA A 75 15.08 1.76 6.59
C ALA A 75 16.52 2.03 7.06
N ARG A 76 17.06 1.21 7.96
CA ARG A 76 18.49 1.23 8.21
C ARG A 76 19.26 0.76 6.98
N GLU A 77 18.78 -0.34 6.36
CA GLU A 77 19.29 -0.86 5.09
C GLU A 77 18.10 -1.31 4.22
N LYS A 78 17.71 -0.49 3.25
CA LYS A 78 16.52 -0.73 2.40
C LYS A 78 16.66 -1.97 1.52
N SER A 79 17.86 -2.40 1.21
CA SER A 79 18.09 -3.62 0.43
C SER A 79 17.64 -4.87 1.18
N VAL A 80 17.71 -4.85 2.50
CA VAL A 80 17.33 -5.95 3.41
C VAL A 80 15.88 -5.77 3.92
N TRP A 81 15.52 -4.56 4.35
CA TRP A 81 14.19 -4.30 4.92
C TRP A 81 13.04 -4.56 3.95
N ARG A 82 11.98 -5.15 4.43
CA ARG A 82 10.71 -5.33 3.68
C ARG A 82 9.52 -5.03 4.58
N PRO A 83 8.50 -4.32 4.08
CA PRO A 83 7.25 -4.14 4.83
C PRO A 83 6.50 -5.46 4.94
N ASN A 84 5.85 -5.69 6.08
CA ASN A 84 4.85 -6.72 6.20
C ASN A 84 3.63 -6.37 5.32
N LEU A 85 2.96 -7.39 4.81
CA LEU A 85 1.71 -7.22 4.10
C LEU A 85 0.57 -7.02 5.10
N LEU A 86 -0.31 -6.08 4.80
CA LEU A 86 -1.53 -5.89 5.57
C LEU A 86 -2.57 -6.96 5.19
N ALA A 87 -3.39 -7.37 6.15
CA ALA A 87 -4.53 -8.23 5.88
C ALA A 87 -5.42 -7.64 4.78
N ARG A 88 -5.99 -8.49 3.93
CA ARG A 88 -6.95 -8.02 2.92
C ARG A 88 -8.18 -7.46 3.60
N SER A 89 -8.69 -6.35 3.08
CA SER A 89 -9.98 -5.84 3.52
C SER A 89 -11.11 -6.79 3.10
N GLN A 90 -12.23 -6.79 3.83
CA GLN A 90 -13.42 -7.56 3.45
C GLN A 90 -13.88 -7.26 2.01
N LYS A 91 -13.69 -6.03 1.53
CA LYS A 91 -14.01 -5.64 0.15
C LYS A 91 -13.09 -6.34 -0.86
N GLN A 92 -11.82 -6.50 -0.54
CA GLN A 92 -10.86 -7.24 -1.38
C GLN A 92 -11.14 -8.74 -1.37
N GLU A 93 -11.50 -9.31 -0.23
CA GLU A 93 -11.89 -10.72 -0.10
C GLU A 93 -13.15 -11.04 -0.91
N LYS A 94 -14.17 -10.16 -0.90
CA LYS A 94 -15.39 -10.31 -1.71
C LYS A 94 -15.14 -10.32 -3.23
N ASN A 95 -13.95 -9.93 -3.69
CA ASN A 95 -13.59 -10.02 -5.11
C ASN A 95 -13.21 -11.45 -5.54
N PHE A 96 -12.93 -12.34 -4.58
CA PHE A 96 -12.68 -13.74 -4.85
C PHE A 96 -14.03 -14.49 -4.90
N LYS A 97 -14.27 -15.17 -6.01
CA LYS A 97 -15.50 -15.94 -6.29
C LYS A 97 -15.14 -17.14 -7.15
N ASN A 98 -16.02 -18.11 -7.19
CA ASN A 98 -15.85 -19.27 -8.07
C ASN A 98 -17.09 -19.46 -8.97
N PRO A 99 -17.30 -18.56 -9.96
CA PRO A 99 -18.50 -18.57 -10.80
C PRO A 99 -18.56 -19.72 -11.81
N ASP A 100 -17.46 -20.39 -12.06
CA ASP A 100 -17.31 -21.51 -13.00
C ASP A 100 -17.01 -22.85 -12.30
N ALA A 101 -17.15 -22.91 -10.99
CA ALA A 101 -16.88 -24.09 -10.17
C ALA A 101 -15.47 -24.69 -10.43
N ASP A 102 -14.47 -23.85 -10.64
CA ASP A 102 -13.09 -24.29 -10.86
C ASP A 102 -12.58 -25.08 -9.63
N PRO A 103 -12.04 -26.30 -9.81
CA PRO A 103 -11.63 -27.15 -8.67
C PRO A 103 -10.50 -26.56 -7.84
N ARG A 104 -9.76 -25.57 -8.34
CA ARG A 104 -8.71 -24.85 -7.63
C ARG A 104 -9.24 -23.84 -6.62
N GLY A 105 -10.56 -23.60 -6.58
CA GLY A 105 -11.23 -22.73 -5.64
C GLY A 105 -11.53 -21.32 -6.18
N GLU A 106 -11.69 -20.39 -5.27
CA GLU A 106 -12.05 -19.01 -5.60
C GLU A 106 -10.90 -18.24 -6.29
N TRP A 107 -11.28 -17.35 -7.19
CA TRP A 107 -10.37 -16.50 -7.94
C TRP A 107 -10.92 -15.08 -8.13
N SER A 108 -10.02 -14.13 -8.26
CA SER A 108 -10.34 -12.76 -8.66
C SER A 108 -10.02 -12.54 -10.13
N SER A 109 -10.76 -11.65 -10.77
CA SER A 109 -10.62 -11.35 -12.19
C SER A 109 -9.63 -10.20 -12.38
N ALA A 110 -8.66 -10.37 -13.28
CA ALA A 110 -7.72 -9.34 -13.69
C ALA A 110 -7.80 -9.06 -15.19
N ASP A 111 -7.35 -7.86 -15.61
CA ASP A 111 -7.29 -7.50 -17.02
C ASP A 111 -6.32 -8.40 -17.79
N TYR A 112 -6.74 -8.82 -18.99
CA TYR A 112 -5.88 -9.56 -19.91
C TYR A 112 -5.20 -8.65 -20.94
N THR A 113 -5.52 -7.35 -20.92
CA THR A 113 -4.90 -6.31 -21.74
C THR A 113 -4.19 -5.27 -20.88
N CYS A 114 -3.20 -4.59 -21.44
CA CYS A 114 -2.55 -3.43 -20.83
C CYS A 114 -2.73 -2.17 -21.68
N ALA A 115 -2.58 -0.99 -21.03
CA ALA A 115 -2.75 0.32 -21.66
C ALA A 115 -1.48 0.75 -22.45
N LYS A 116 -1.15 -0.04 -23.48
CA LYS A 116 -0.13 0.22 -24.48
C LYS A 116 -0.73 0.03 -25.85
N SER A 117 -0.39 0.88 -26.81
CA SER A 117 -0.88 0.74 -28.18
C SER A 117 -0.15 -0.38 -28.94
N LYS A 118 -0.74 -0.80 -30.04
CA LYS A 118 -0.10 -1.77 -30.94
C LYS A 118 1.24 -1.25 -31.51
N ASP A 119 1.38 0.08 -31.67
CA ASP A 119 2.57 0.68 -32.19
C ASP A 119 3.71 0.72 -31.15
N GLU A 120 3.36 0.86 -29.85
CA GLU A 120 4.31 0.77 -28.73
C GLU A 120 4.77 -0.67 -28.45
N ARG A 121 3.90 -1.65 -28.67
CA ARG A 121 4.15 -3.08 -28.35
C ARG A 121 3.56 -4.01 -29.42
N PRO A 122 4.04 -3.96 -30.67
CA PRO A 122 3.49 -4.75 -31.76
C PRO A 122 3.55 -6.27 -31.55
N ASN A 123 4.54 -6.74 -30.82
CA ASN A 123 4.70 -8.16 -30.44
C ASN A 123 3.61 -8.68 -29.49
N LEU A 124 2.88 -7.78 -28.82
CA LEU A 124 1.76 -8.11 -27.94
C LEU A 124 0.40 -7.86 -28.59
N TYR A 125 0.37 -7.50 -29.88
CA TYR A 125 -0.83 -7.31 -30.67
C TYR A 125 -0.99 -8.45 -31.66
N TYR A 126 -1.72 -9.49 -31.26
CA TYR A 126 -1.91 -10.71 -32.04
C TYR A 126 -3.32 -11.29 -31.78
N PRO A 127 -3.86 -12.13 -32.68
CA PRO A 127 -5.15 -12.77 -32.47
C PRO A 127 -5.06 -13.87 -31.39
N ILE A 128 -6.11 -13.97 -30.57
CA ILE A 128 -6.37 -15.10 -29.70
C ILE A 128 -7.74 -15.69 -30.03
N LEU A 129 -7.89 -17.00 -29.90
CA LEU A 129 -9.13 -17.71 -30.23
C LEU A 129 -10.05 -17.73 -29.00
N ASN A 130 -11.30 -17.26 -29.17
CA ASN A 130 -12.34 -17.53 -28.19
C ASN A 130 -12.82 -18.99 -28.34
N PRO A 131 -12.70 -19.83 -27.31
CA PRO A 131 -13.01 -21.25 -27.42
C PRO A 131 -14.51 -21.55 -27.64
N THR A 132 -15.39 -20.61 -27.22
CA THR A 132 -16.85 -20.75 -27.34
C THR A 132 -17.37 -20.28 -28.71
N THR A 133 -16.97 -19.06 -29.11
CA THR A 133 -17.47 -18.45 -30.36
C THR A 133 -16.68 -18.87 -31.60
N LYS A 134 -15.48 -19.46 -31.41
CA LYS A 134 -14.52 -19.81 -32.48
C LYS A 134 -14.02 -18.61 -33.28
N GLN A 135 -14.17 -17.41 -32.75
CA GLN A 135 -13.70 -16.19 -33.40
C GLN A 135 -12.29 -15.82 -32.92
N GLU A 136 -11.50 -15.29 -33.84
CA GLU A 136 -10.24 -14.64 -33.53
C GLU A 136 -10.50 -13.23 -32.98
N ILE A 137 -9.93 -12.94 -31.82
CA ILE A 137 -10.11 -11.69 -31.10
C ILE A 137 -8.78 -10.97 -31.05
N TYR A 138 -8.80 -9.70 -31.42
CA TYR A 138 -7.69 -8.76 -31.23
C TYR A 138 -8.02 -7.79 -30.07
N PRO A 139 -7.03 -7.28 -29.33
CA PRO A 139 -7.28 -6.17 -28.42
C PRO A 139 -7.63 -4.91 -29.20
N ASN A 140 -8.23 -3.92 -28.53
CA ASN A 140 -8.43 -2.60 -29.14
C ASN A 140 -7.05 -2.04 -29.59
N VAL A 141 -7.01 -1.27 -30.68
CA VAL A 141 -5.77 -0.70 -31.24
C VAL A 141 -4.98 0.17 -30.26
N THR A 142 -5.64 0.74 -29.24
CA THR A 142 -5.05 1.50 -28.14
C THR A 142 -4.59 0.62 -26.97
N ARG A 143 -4.74 -0.69 -27.07
CA ARG A 143 -4.35 -1.67 -26.06
C ARG A 143 -3.65 -2.85 -26.73
N VAL A 144 -2.87 -3.58 -25.93
CA VAL A 144 -2.28 -4.86 -26.33
C VAL A 144 -2.54 -5.91 -25.26
N TRP A 145 -2.27 -7.17 -25.56
CA TRP A 145 -2.33 -8.21 -24.53
C TRP A 145 -1.28 -7.94 -23.45
N ALA A 146 -1.58 -8.33 -22.23
CA ALA A 146 -0.64 -8.26 -21.10
C ALA A 146 0.43 -9.37 -21.14
N PHE A 147 0.26 -10.33 -22.06
CA PHE A 147 1.07 -11.54 -22.16
C PHE A 147 1.53 -11.74 -23.61
N ASP A 148 2.75 -12.25 -23.78
CA ASP A 148 3.24 -12.74 -25.06
C ASP A 148 2.57 -14.06 -25.46
N ARG A 149 2.80 -14.52 -26.71
CA ARG A 149 2.18 -15.76 -27.23
C ARG A 149 2.47 -16.98 -26.38
N GLN A 150 3.71 -17.16 -25.94
CA GLN A 150 4.10 -18.30 -25.14
C GLN A 150 3.41 -18.28 -23.75
N SER A 151 3.34 -17.12 -23.12
CA SER A 151 2.60 -16.94 -21.85
C SER A 151 1.10 -17.11 -22.05
N HIS A 152 0.56 -16.66 -23.18
CA HIS A 152 -0.85 -16.89 -23.53
C HIS A 152 -1.14 -18.39 -23.67
N GLU A 153 -0.35 -19.14 -24.39
CA GLU A 153 -0.50 -20.59 -24.57
C GLU A 153 -0.48 -21.32 -23.21
N ARG A 154 0.44 -20.95 -22.31
CA ARG A 154 0.45 -21.47 -20.94
C ARG A 154 -0.83 -21.13 -20.17
N ASN A 155 -1.31 -19.88 -20.27
CA ASN A 155 -2.54 -19.45 -19.61
C ASN A 155 -3.76 -20.22 -20.14
N VAL A 156 -3.79 -20.54 -21.44
CA VAL A 156 -4.84 -21.38 -22.04
C VAL A 156 -4.75 -22.80 -21.52
N ALA A 157 -3.56 -23.42 -21.57
CA ALA A 157 -3.34 -24.77 -21.08
C ALA A 157 -3.68 -24.94 -19.58
N GLU A 158 -3.43 -23.91 -18.77
CA GLU A 158 -3.78 -23.90 -17.36
C GLU A 158 -5.24 -23.45 -17.09
N ASN A 159 -6.07 -23.27 -18.11
CA ASN A 159 -7.45 -22.76 -17.97
C ASN A 159 -7.56 -21.49 -17.10
N LEU A 160 -6.69 -20.51 -17.37
CA LEU A 160 -6.67 -19.23 -16.66
C LEU A 160 -7.50 -18.12 -17.32
N LEU A 161 -8.03 -18.36 -18.52
CA LEU A 161 -8.83 -17.39 -19.25
C LEU A 161 -10.31 -17.52 -18.91
N TRP A 162 -10.91 -16.42 -18.48
CA TRP A 162 -12.33 -16.32 -18.21
C TRP A 162 -13.02 -15.46 -19.28
N TRP A 163 -13.93 -16.08 -20.05
CA TRP A 163 -14.67 -15.44 -21.14
C TRP A 163 -16.10 -15.04 -20.75
N GLY A 164 -16.38 -14.88 -19.45
CA GLY A 164 -17.73 -14.63 -18.95
C GLY A 164 -18.53 -15.91 -18.69
N LYS A 165 -19.70 -15.78 -18.09
CA LYS A 165 -20.55 -16.92 -17.74
C LYS A 165 -21.02 -17.72 -18.97
N ASP A 166 -21.26 -17.03 -20.07
CA ASP A 166 -21.69 -17.60 -21.34
C ASP A 166 -20.53 -17.84 -22.33
N GLY A 167 -19.31 -17.54 -21.94
CA GLY A 167 -18.13 -17.70 -22.77
C GLY A 167 -17.98 -16.68 -23.90
N LYS A 168 -18.80 -15.62 -23.93
CA LYS A 168 -18.94 -14.71 -25.09
C LYS A 168 -18.35 -13.30 -24.84
N ASN A 169 -17.66 -13.06 -23.75
CA ASN A 169 -17.03 -11.76 -23.54
C ASN A 169 -16.08 -11.43 -24.72
N PRO A 170 -16.08 -10.17 -25.19
CA PRO A 170 -15.24 -9.75 -26.32
C PRO A 170 -13.74 -9.80 -26.00
N VAL A 171 -13.36 -9.76 -24.73
CA VAL A 171 -11.99 -9.85 -24.24
C VAL A 171 -11.98 -10.75 -23.00
N PRO A 172 -11.06 -11.69 -22.88
CA PRO A 172 -10.99 -12.53 -21.70
C PRO A 172 -10.45 -11.76 -20.48
N ARG A 173 -10.71 -12.33 -19.32
CA ARG A 173 -10.11 -11.92 -18.06
C ARG A 173 -9.16 -13.01 -17.57
N LEU A 174 -8.14 -12.64 -16.81
CA LEU A 174 -7.25 -13.61 -16.16
C LEU A 174 -7.82 -14.03 -14.81
N LYS A 175 -7.90 -15.32 -14.55
CA LYS A 175 -8.21 -15.88 -13.22
C LYS A 175 -6.96 -15.79 -12.33
N LYS A 176 -7.07 -15.11 -11.19
CA LYS A 176 -6.05 -15.08 -10.13
C LYS A 176 -6.59 -15.83 -8.92
N PHE A 177 -6.17 -17.06 -8.73
CA PHE A 177 -6.63 -17.92 -7.63
C PHE A 177 -6.16 -17.42 -6.28
N ALA A 178 -7.06 -17.43 -5.29
CA ALA A 178 -6.76 -17.02 -3.92
C ALA A 178 -5.56 -17.78 -3.34
N SER A 179 -5.47 -19.08 -3.65
CA SER A 179 -4.37 -19.96 -3.22
C SER A 179 -3.00 -19.65 -3.82
N ARG A 180 -2.95 -18.88 -4.93
CA ARG A 180 -1.71 -18.50 -5.63
C ARG A 180 -1.33 -17.02 -5.43
N VAL A 181 -2.19 -16.23 -4.81
CA VAL A 181 -1.94 -14.81 -4.55
C VAL A 181 -1.33 -14.69 -3.15
N ARG A 182 -0.33 -13.83 -2.98
CA ARG A 182 0.25 -13.54 -1.65
C ARG A 182 -0.86 -13.24 -0.65
N GLU A 183 -0.76 -13.83 0.52
CA GLU A 183 -1.62 -13.47 1.65
C GLU A 183 -1.30 -12.03 2.07
N GLY A 184 -2.27 -11.14 1.86
CA GLY A 184 -2.15 -9.74 2.21
C GLY A 184 -1.99 -8.77 1.03
N THR A 185 -1.94 -7.49 1.39
CA THR A 185 -1.84 -6.36 0.46
C THR A 185 -0.64 -5.50 0.80
N VAL A 186 0.11 -5.06 -0.20
CA VAL A 186 1.20 -4.10 0.00
C VAL A 186 0.62 -2.80 0.58
N PRO A 187 1.19 -2.27 1.69
CA PRO A 187 0.76 -1.00 2.25
C PRO A 187 0.85 0.14 1.23
N THR A 188 -0.16 1.01 1.23
CA THR A 188 -0.17 2.21 0.38
C THR A 188 0.45 3.40 1.11
N THR A 189 0.77 4.47 0.38
CA THR A 189 1.32 5.70 0.94
C THR A 189 0.27 6.77 1.24
N VAL A 190 -1.02 6.47 1.11
CA VAL A 190 -2.12 7.33 1.52
C VAL A 190 -2.93 6.60 2.58
N TRP A 191 -2.93 7.13 3.79
CA TRP A 191 -3.64 6.58 4.94
C TRP A 191 -4.80 7.47 5.31
N ARG A 192 -6.00 6.95 5.12
CA ARG A 192 -7.23 7.69 5.39
C ARG A 192 -7.57 7.62 6.88
N ASN A 193 -8.27 8.65 7.37
CA ASN A 193 -8.73 8.71 8.75
C ASN A 193 -9.65 7.53 9.13
N GLU A 194 -10.39 6.97 8.18
CA GLU A 194 -11.25 5.79 8.38
C GLU A 194 -10.47 4.50 8.66
N ASP A 195 -9.20 4.43 8.21
CA ASP A 195 -8.34 3.26 8.36
C ASP A 195 -7.43 3.33 9.59
N VAL A 196 -6.96 4.54 9.93
CA VAL A 196 -5.90 4.74 10.93
C VAL A 196 -6.22 5.83 11.96
N GLY A 197 -7.48 6.25 12.04
CA GLY A 197 -7.91 7.29 12.97
C GLY A 197 -7.45 8.70 12.57
N ASN A 198 -7.86 9.67 13.37
CA ASN A 198 -7.59 11.10 13.18
C ASN A 198 -7.32 11.82 14.52
N ASN A 199 -7.01 13.10 14.49
CA ASN A 199 -6.75 13.90 15.69
C ASN A 199 -7.91 13.89 16.71
N GLN A 200 -9.17 13.79 16.25
CA GLN A 200 -10.33 13.74 17.16
C GLN A 200 -10.43 12.38 17.85
N ALA A 201 -10.11 11.30 17.15
CA ALA A 201 -10.02 9.96 17.74
C ALA A 201 -8.92 9.95 18.81
N ALA A 202 -7.71 10.37 18.47
CA ALA A 202 -6.59 10.45 19.38
C ALA A 202 -6.91 11.25 20.65
N LYS A 203 -7.56 12.41 20.51
CA LYS A 203 -7.96 13.21 21.66
C LYS A 203 -8.95 12.47 22.56
N ARG A 204 -9.94 11.76 21.99
CA ARG A 204 -10.90 10.94 22.77
C ARG A 204 -10.20 9.79 23.51
N GLU A 205 -9.24 9.12 22.87
CA GLU A 205 -8.45 8.05 23.47
C GLU A 205 -7.70 8.56 24.72
N VAL A 206 -6.94 9.67 24.59
CA VAL A 206 -6.22 10.27 25.72
C VAL A 206 -7.18 10.73 26.84
N MET A 207 -8.29 11.36 26.48
CA MET A 207 -9.26 11.84 27.47
C MET A 207 -9.94 10.70 28.24
N ALA A 208 -10.02 9.49 27.68
CA ALA A 208 -10.54 8.32 28.36
C ALA A 208 -9.73 7.91 29.60
N PHE A 209 -8.46 8.35 29.70
CA PHE A 209 -7.61 8.12 30.87
C PHE A 209 -7.79 9.18 31.99
N ASN A 210 -8.77 10.09 31.85
CA ASN A 210 -9.05 11.16 32.84
C ASN A 210 -7.86 12.05 33.18
N VAL A 211 -7.00 12.35 32.21
CA VAL A 211 -5.82 13.18 32.37
C VAL A 211 -6.23 14.64 32.49
N SER A 212 -5.77 15.35 33.53
CA SER A 212 -6.11 16.76 33.81
C SER A 212 -5.54 17.71 32.77
N ASP A 213 -4.37 17.39 32.20
CA ASP A 213 -3.71 18.18 31.15
C ASP A 213 -3.25 17.24 30.01
N PRO A 214 -4.15 16.92 29.06
CA PRO A 214 -3.85 15.99 27.99
C PRO A 214 -2.88 16.61 26.99
N PHE A 215 -1.93 15.80 26.50
CA PHE A 215 -1.00 16.19 25.46
C PHE A 215 -1.75 16.85 24.27
N ALA A 216 -1.24 17.98 23.78
CA ALA A 216 -1.98 18.85 22.85
C ALA A 216 -2.26 18.20 21.49
N THR A 217 -1.34 17.36 20.99
CA THR A 217 -1.39 16.74 19.66
C THR A 217 -1.11 15.24 19.70
N PRO A 218 -1.95 14.45 20.40
CA PRO A 218 -1.77 12.99 20.45
C PRO A 218 -1.94 12.38 19.08
N LYS A 219 -1.30 11.22 18.86
CA LYS A 219 -1.56 10.38 17.68
C LYS A 219 -2.52 9.26 18.06
N PRO A 220 -3.45 8.84 17.16
CA PRO A 220 -4.38 7.77 17.48
C PRO A 220 -3.67 6.41 17.57
N GLU A 221 -4.14 5.54 18.45
CA GLU A 221 -3.60 4.19 18.61
C GLU A 221 -3.58 3.42 17.30
N SER A 222 -4.65 3.55 16.50
CA SER A 222 -4.76 2.87 15.19
C SER A 222 -3.68 3.30 14.17
N LEU A 223 -3.14 4.52 14.26
CA LEU A 223 -2.01 4.96 13.43
C LEU A 223 -0.72 4.22 13.84
N ILE A 224 -0.45 4.16 15.14
CA ILE A 224 0.74 3.48 15.66
C ILE A 224 0.63 1.97 15.42
N GLN A 225 -0.54 1.39 15.66
CA GLN A 225 -0.81 -0.01 15.33
C GLN A 225 -0.51 -0.33 13.86
N ARG A 226 -0.95 0.53 12.92
CA ARG A 226 -0.65 0.37 11.50
C ARG A 226 0.86 0.40 11.22
N VAL A 227 1.61 1.27 11.88
CA VAL A 227 3.09 1.29 11.76
C VAL A 227 3.67 -0.03 12.26
N LEU A 228 3.25 -0.52 13.43
CA LEU A 228 3.73 -1.77 14.01
C LEU A 228 3.41 -2.98 13.11
N GLU A 229 2.17 -3.08 12.60
CA GLU A 229 1.77 -4.13 11.65
C GLU A 229 2.67 -4.22 10.42
N ILE A 230 3.13 -3.07 9.90
CA ILE A 230 3.95 -2.99 8.70
C ILE A 230 5.44 -3.22 9.01
N ALA A 231 5.89 -2.70 10.15
CA ALA A 231 7.32 -2.55 10.45
C ALA A 231 7.91 -3.67 11.30
N THR A 232 7.07 -4.45 12.04
CA THR A 232 7.54 -5.37 13.08
C THR A 232 6.89 -6.75 12.98
N ASN A 233 7.57 -7.73 13.57
CA ASN A 233 7.08 -9.07 13.80
C ASN A 233 6.97 -9.34 15.31
N PRO A 234 6.25 -10.35 15.76
CA PRO A 234 6.20 -10.72 17.17
C PRO A 234 7.60 -10.98 17.74
N GLY A 235 7.94 -10.27 18.82
CA GLY A 235 9.25 -10.35 19.47
C GLY A 235 10.24 -9.27 19.08
N ASP A 236 9.95 -8.45 18.07
CA ASP A 236 10.79 -7.31 17.70
C ASP A 236 10.75 -6.22 18.77
N LEU A 237 11.88 -5.50 18.95
CA LEU A 237 11.97 -4.38 19.86
C LEU A 237 11.54 -3.09 19.18
N VAL A 238 10.68 -2.33 19.85
CA VAL A 238 10.20 -1.02 19.41
C VAL A 238 10.74 0.06 20.36
N LEU A 239 11.33 1.12 19.81
CA LEU A 239 11.78 2.29 20.55
C LEU A 239 10.97 3.51 20.15
N ASP A 240 10.22 4.07 21.06
CA ASP A 240 9.63 5.41 20.93
C ASP A 240 10.54 6.45 21.57
N SER A 241 11.27 7.19 20.75
CA SER A 241 12.25 8.20 21.20
C SER A 241 11.64 9.57 21.46
N PHE A 242 10.35 9.77 21.12
CA PHE A 242 9.59 11.01 21.32
C PHE A 242 8.18 10.69 21.78
N ALA A 243 8.06 10.03 22.91
CA ALA A 243 6.83 9.39 23.42
C ALA A 243 5.54 10.25 23.36
N GLY A 244 5.65 11.58 23.41
CA GLY A 244 4.50 12.48 23.30
C GLY A 244 3.41 12.16 24.32
N SER A 245 2.26 11.62 23.83
CA SER A 245 1.16 11.15 24.69
C SER A 245 1.35 9.73 25.22
N GLY A 246 2.41 9.04 24.86
CA GLY A 246 2.60 7.63 25.22
C GLY A 246 1.67 6.69 24.48
N THR A 247 1.33 6.96 23.23
CA THR A 247 0.41 6.14 22.43
C THR A 247 1.03 4.79 22.03
N THR A 248 2.35 4.72 21.96
CA THR A 248 3.10 3.48 21.61
C THR A 248 3.08 2.41 22.74
#